data_cb12d7b48178e3d19246d363e6aeb422
#
_entry.id   cb12d7b48178e3d19246d363e6aeb422
#
_cell.length_a   1.000
_cell.length_b   1.000
_cell.length_c   1.000
_cell.angle_alpha   90.00
_cell.angle_beta   90.00
_cell.angle_gamma   90.00
#
_symmetry.space_group_name_H-M   'P 1'
#
loop_
_entity.id
_entity.type
_entity.pdbx_description
1 polymer ?
#
loop_
_entity_poly.entity_id
_entity_poly.type
_entity_poly.pdbx_seq_one_letter_code
_entity_poly.pdbx_strand_id
1 'polypeptide(L)'
;KPWVXTITCNCLHPGFVNSNFGNNNSSLLRLCINIVKKLFATSNYEASKTPYYLITSKEIEDVSGKYYIKSKQNISSSHSSDKVIASKLWDISLNYIK
;
A
#
# COMPACT_ATOMS: atom_id res chain seq x y z
N LYS A 1 -17.44 -9.45 15.86
CA LYS A 1 -16.27 -8.99 16.60
C LYS A 1 -16.47 -7.55 17.04
N PRO A 2 -16.18 -7.24 18.30
CA PRO A 2 -16.49 -5.89 18.80
C PRO A 2 -15.71 -4.76 18.12
N TRP A 3 -14.60 -5.04 17.52
CA TRP A 3 -13.79 -3.99 16.90
C TRP A 3 -14.18 -3.70 15.44
N VAL A 4 -15.09 -4.47 14.90
CA VAL A 4 -15.46 -4.32 13.48
C VAL A 4 -15.98 -2.93 13.14
N UNK A 5 -16.49 -2.47 13.95
CA UNK A 5 -17.02 -1.22 13.67
C UNK A 5 -16.20 -0.11 14.00
N THR A 6 -15.34 -0.39 14.65
CA THR A 6 -14.54 0.71 15.15
C THR A 6 -13.18 0.79 14.48
N ILE A 7 -12.76 -0.23 13.78
CA ILE A 7 -11.47 -0.26 13.11
C ILE A 7 -11.68 -0.48 11.63
N THR A 8 -11.03 0.34 10.80
CA THR A 8 -11.01 0.14 9.38
C THR A 8 -9.60 -0.19 8.91
N CYS A 9 -9.50 -0.97 7.85
CA CYS A 9 -8.22 -1.37 7.30
C CYS A 9 -8.28 -1.27 5.78
N ASN A 10 -7.42 -0.46 5.22
CA ASN A 10 -7.35 -0.27 3.79
C ASN A 10 -5.90 -0.34 3.34
N CYS A 11 -5.68 -0.55 2.05
CA CYS A 11 -4.32 -0.58 1.52
C CYS A 11 -4.17 0.42 0.39
N LEU A 12 -2.93 0.72 0.05
CA LEU A 12 -2.66 1.72 -0.96
C LEU A 12 -1.41 1.36 -1.77
N HIS A 13 -1.31 1.96 -2.93
CA HIS A 13 -0.13 1.88 -3.79
C HIS A 13 0.47 3.29 -3.84
N PRO A 14 1.67 3.50 -3.32
CA PRO A 14 2.25 4.84 -3.30
C PRO A 14 2.87 5.27 -4.62
N GLY A 15 3.03 4.34 -5.56
CA GLY A 15 3.70 4.63 -6.81
C GLY A 15 5.18 4.32 -6.73
N PHE A 16 5.90 4.72 -7.78
CA PHE A 16 7.34 4.57 -7.83
C PHE A 16 7.96 5.77 -7.10
N VAL A 17 8.40 5.55 -5.88
CA VAL A 17 8.81 6.63 -4.99
C VAL A 17 10.32 6.86 -5.07
N ASN A 18 10.71 8.13 -5.08
CA ASN A 18 12.12 8.50 -5.06
C ASN A 18 12.65 8.42 -3.62
N SER A 19 12.99 7.22 -3.23
CA SER A 19 13.49 6.94 -1.88
C SER A 19 14.90 6.37 -1.98
N ASN A 20 15.38 5.83 -0.88
CA ASN A 20 16.71 5.20 -0.87
C ASN A 20 16.70 3.77 -1.38
N PHE A 21 15.56 3.29 -1.82
CA PHE A 21 15.48 1.93 -2.35
C PHE A 21 16.43 1.76 -3.52
N GLY A 22 17.23 0.72 -3.48
CA GLY A 22 18.17 0.42 -4.56
C GLY A 22 19.53 1.07 -4.44
N ASN A 23 19.73 1.95 -3.43
CA ASN A 23 21.00 2.65 -3.29
C ASN A 23 22.10 1.78 -2.70
N ASN A 24 21.79 0.57 -2.27
CA ASN A 24 22.80 -0.34 -1.71
C ASN A 24 23.43 -1.26 -2.75
N ASN A 25 23.15 -1.05 -4.02
CA ASN A 25 23.68 -1.89 -5.09
C ASN A 25 25.04 -1.38 -5.57
N SER A 26 25.62 -2.07 -6.55
CA SER A 26 26.89 -1.65 -7.11
C SER A 26 26.80 -0.24 -7.71
N SER A 27 27.97 0.39 -7.92
CA SER A 27 27.98 1.79 -8.40
C SER A 27 27.23 1.96 -9.72
N LEU A 28 27.46 1.05 -10.67
CA LEU A 28 26.81 1.18 -11.97
C LEU A 28 25.30 0.98 -11.85
N LEU A 29 24.90 -0.06 -11.13
CA LEU A 29 23.48 -0.34 -10.94
C LEU A 29 22.80 0.80 -10.18
N ARG A 30 23.47 1.32 -9.16
CA ARG A 30 22.93 2.43 -8.40
C ARG A 30 22.74 3.66 -9.27
N LEU A 31 23.70 3.93 -10.16
CA LEU A 31 23.58 5.05 -11.08
C LEU A 31 22.37 4.88 -12.00
N CYS A 32 22.18 3.69 -12.55
CA CYS A 32 21.02 3.41 -13.40
C CYS A 32 19.72 3.59 -12.65
N ILE A 33 19.64 3.07 -11.43
CA ILE A 33 18.45 3.21 -10.61
C ILE A 33 18.15 4.67 -10.32
N ASN A 34 19.19 5.44 -10.00
CA ASN A 34 19.01 6.86 -9.70
C ASN A 34 18.52 7.64 -10.91
N ILE A 35 19.01 7.31 -12.09
CA ILE A 35 18.55 7.97 -13.30
C ILE A 35 17.06 7.68 -13.54
N VAL A 36 16.67 6.42 -13.38
CA VAL A 36 15.26 6.04 -13.56
C VAL A 36 14.40 6.75 -12.53
N LYS A 37 14.85 6.81 -11.27
CA LYS A 37 14.09 7.50 -10.23
C LYS A 37 13.91 8.98 -10.57
N LYS A 38 14.98 9.61 -11.04
CA LYS A 38 14.92 11.03 -11.34
C LYS A 38 13.92 11.35 -12.44
N LEU A 39 13.82 10.46 -13.43
CA LEU A 39 12.95 10.68 -14.57
C LEU A 39 11.49 10.31 -14.32
N PHE A 40 11.25 9.28 -13.53
CA PHE A 40 9.91 8.70 -13.43
C PHE A 40 9.34 8.61 -12.04
N ALA A 41 10.17 8.69 -11.01
CA ALA A 41 9.68 8.44 -9.65
C ALA A 41 8.87 9.62 -9.12
N THR A 42 7.89 9.27 -8.32
CA THR A 42 7.11 10.23 -7.56
C THR A 42 7.94 10.72 -6.37
N SER A 43 7.88 12.01 -6.07
CA SER A 43 8.57 12.53 -4.90
C SER A 43 7.97 11.96 -3.62
N ASN A 44 8.74 12.04 -2.52
CA ASN A 44 8.22 11.58 -1.24
C ASN A 44 6.98 12.35 -0.82
N TYR A 45 6.94 13.64 -1.12
CA TYR A 45 5.76 14.44 -0.81
C TYR A 45 4.53 13.94 -1.55
N GLU A 46 4.67 13.70 -2.86
CA GLU A 46 3.53 13.20 -3.63
C GLU A 46 3.13 11.81 -3.19
N ALA A 47 4.10 10.96 -2.86
CA ALA A 47 3.82 9.61 -2.42
C ALA A 47 3.10 9.58 -1.07
N SER A 48 3.29 10.60 -0.25
CA SER A 48 2.66 10.66 1.08
C SER A 48 1.20 11.09 1.04
N LYS A 49 0.72 11.58 -0.10
CA LYS A 49 -0.63 12.13 -0.17
C LYS A 49 -1.72 11.08 0.07
N THR A 50 -1.56 9.87 -0.50
CA THR A 50 -2.57 8.84 -0.30
C THR A 50 -2.60 8.34 1.14
N PRO A 51 -1.47 8.02 1.78
CA PRO A 51 -1.53 7.69 3.21
C PRO A 51 -2.15 8.78 4.05
N TYR A 52 -1.82 10.03 3.78
CA TYR A 52 -2.39 11.14 4.52
C TYR A 52 -3.90 11.21 4.32
N TYR A 53 -4.36 11.03 3.09
CA TYR A 53 -5.77 11.01 2.78
C TYR A 53 -6.48 9.89 3.54
N LEU A 54 -5.89 8.70 3.56
CA LEU A 54 -6.51 7.56 4.24
C LEU A 54 -6.61 7.76 5.74
N ILE A 55 -5.65 8.51 6.31
CA ILE A 55 -5.65 8.75 7.76
C ILE A 55 -6.63 9.85 8.14
N THR A 56 -6.77 10.89 7.34
CA THR A 56 -7.43 12.11 7.77
C THR A 56 -8.77 12.41 7.11
N SER A 57 -9.07 11.80 5.96
CA SER A 57 -10.29 12.18 5.23
C SER A 57 -11.53 11.63 5.90
N LYS A 58 -12.52 12.50 6.07
CA LYS A 58 -13.80 12.06 6.60
C LYS A 58 -14.61 11.26 5.60
N GLU A 59 -14.28 11.38 4.31
CA GLU A 59 -15.00 10.63 3.29
C GLU A 59 -14.86 9.12 3.45
N ILE A 60 -13.74 8.68 4.03
CA ILE A 60 -13.46 7.25 4.17
C ILE A 60 -13.49 6.79 5.61
N GLU A 61 -14.04 7.59 6.49
CA GLU A 61 -14.04 7.28 7.92
C GLU A 61 -14.63 5.91 8.22
N ASP A 62 -15.64 5.52 7.46
CA ASP A 62 -16.31 4.23 7.66
C ASP A 62 -16.01 3.22 6.54
N VAL A 63 -15.03 3.52 5.71
CA VAL A 63 -14.69 2.64 4.59
C VAL A 63 -13.58 1.68 4.99
N SER A 64 -13.75 0.40 4.66
CA SER A 64 -12.77 -0.62 5.01
C SER A 64 -12.66 -1.66 3.92
N GLY A 65 -11.50 -2.29 3.82
CA GLY A 65 -11.27 -3.37 2.87
C GLY A 65 -11.06 -2.89 1.45
N LYS A 66 -10.64 -1.66 1.26
CA LYS A 66 -10.51 -1.09 -0.08
C LYS A 66 -9.06 -0.77 -0.42
N TYR A 67 -8.83 -0.54 -1.69
CA TYR A 67 -7.51 -0.31 -2.25
C TYR A 67 -7.48 1.07 -2.91
N TYR A 68 -6.43 1.85 -2.65
CA TYR A 68 -6.35 3.24 -3.09
C TYR A 68 -5.10 3.51 -3.90
N ILE A 69 -5.26 4.27 -4.98
CA ILE A 69 -4.17 4.80 -5.78
C ILE A 69 -4.46 6.28 -5.99
N LYS A 70 -3.48 7.14 -5.72
CA LYS A 70 -3.62 8.58 -5.91
C LYS A 70 -4.86 9.12 -5.22
N SER A 71 -5.07 8.71 -4.00
CA SER A 71 -6.19 9.14 -3.15
C SER A 71 -7.57 8.77 -3.70
N LYS A 72 -7.63 7.77 -4.57
CA LYS A 72 -8.89 7.30 -5.13
C LYS A 72 -9.02 5.80 -4.96
N GLN A 73 -10.23 5.37 -4.63
CA GLN A 73 -10.50 3.95 -4.53
C GLN A 73 -10.31 3.27 -5.88
N ASN A 74 -9.69 2.11 -5.87
CA ASN A 74 -9.38 1.40 -7.11
C ASN A 74 -9.72 -0.08 -6.93
N ILE A 75 -9.66 -0.81 -8.04
CA ILE A 75 -9.97 -2.24 -8.03
C ILE A 75 -8.69 -3.03 -7.80
N SER A 76 -8.71 -3.90 -6.81
CA SER A 76 -7.60 -4.81 -6.58
C SER A 76 -7.84 -6.12 -7.34
N SER A 77 -6.89 -7.05 -7.24
CA SER A 77 -7.01 -8.31 -7.94
C SER A 77 -8.22 -9.11 -7.44
N SER A 78 -8.72 -10.02 -8.27
CA SER A 78 -9.83 -10.84 -7.86
C SER A 78 -9.48 -11.73 -6.67
N HIS A 79 -8.23 -12.19 -6.61
CA HIS A 79 -7.79 -13.00 -5.48
C HIS A 79 -7.82 -12.21 -4.18
N SER A 80 -7.44 -10.94 -4.23
CA SER A 80 -7.42 -10.12 -3.02
C SER A 80 -8.82 -9.78 -2.51
N SER A 81 -9.83 -9.87 -3.37
CA SER A 81 -11.20 -9.60 -2.99
C SER A 81 -11.99 -10.86 -2.63
N ASP A 82 -11.36 -12.01 -2.74
CA ASP A 82 -12.02 -13.29 -2.48
C ASP A 82 -12.01 -13.59 -1.00
N LYS A 83 -13.21 -13.65 -0.41
CA LYS A 83 -13.32 -13.85 1.03
C LYS A 83 -12.88 -15.24 1.47
N VAL A 84 -13.02 -16.24 0.61
CA VAL A 84 -12.57 -17.59 0.94
C VAL A 84 -11.04 -17.62 1.03
N ILE A 85 -10.37 -17.00 0.06
CA ILE A 85 -8.91 -16.93 0.08
C ILE A 85 -8.43 -16.13 1.28
N ALA A 86 -9.11 -15.02 1.60
CA ALA A 86 -8.73 -14.21 2.75
C ALA A 86 -8.83 -15.01 4.05
N SER A 87 -9.88 -15.80 4.18
CA SER A 87 -10.06 -16.61 5.37
C SER A 87 -8.96 -17.67 5.48
N LYS A 88 -8.60 -18.29 4.37
CA LYS A 88 -7.51 -19.26 4.37
C LYS A 88 -6.19 -18.62 4.76
N LEU A 89 -5.92 -17.44 4.24
CA LEU A 89 -4.69 -16.73 4.59
C LEU A 89 -4.65 -16.39 6.08
N TRP A 90 -5.78 -15.98 6.62
CA TRP A 90 -5.88 -15.68 8.04
C TRP A 90 -5.54 -16.91 8.89
N ASP A 91 -6.13 -18.06 8.53
CA ASP A 91 -5.90 -19.28 9.29
C ASP A 91 -4.46 -19.73 9.20
N ILE A 92 -3.86 -19.65 8.02
CA ILE A 92 -2.45 -20.03 7.86
C ILE A 92 -1.56 -19.10 8.66
N SER A 93 -1.85 -17.80 8.63
CA SER A 93 -1.06 -16.82 9.39
C SER A 93 -1.13 -17.08 10.89
N LEU A 94 -2.32 -17.42 11.40
CA LEU A 94 -2.46 -17.73 12.81
C LEU A 94 -1.61 -18.94 13.20
N ASN A 95 -1.49 -19.91 12.31
CA ASN A 95 -0.70 -21.10 12.62
C ASN A 95 0.79 -20.77 12.75
N TYR A 96 1.26 -19.75 12.04
CA TYR A 96 2.66 -19.36 12.11
C TYR A 96 3.03 -18.65 13.41
N ILE A 97 2.06 -18.05 14.08
CA ILE A 97 2.35 -17.27 15.28
C ILE A 97 1.99 -17.99 16.58
N LYS A 98 1.57 -19.23 16.49
CA LYS A 98 1.29 -20.03 17.68
C LYS A 98 2.58 -20.48 18.38
#